data_1bb9ec8da21da22e513465f28f62720b
#
_entry.id   1bb9ec8da21da22e513465f28f62720b
#
_cell.length_a   1.000
_cell.length_b   1.000
_cell.length_c   1.000
_cell.angle_alpha   90.00
_cell.angle_beta   90.00
_cell.angle_gamma   90.00
#
_symmetry.space_group_name_H-M   'P 1'
#
loop_
_entity.id
_entity.type
_entity.pdbx_description
1 polymer ?
#
loop_
_entity_poly.entity_id
_entity_poly.type
_entity_poly.pdbx_seq_one_letter_code
_entity_poly.pdbx_strand_id
1 'polypeptide(L)'
;MSEVISEALKNARKIVIKIGSNTLAKDDGTQNTEFMASFASQCKKLIDQGKQIVVVSSGAQVSGVSTLSEWARKKDVHFRQALCAIGQVELMTQWRKAFSEQGIHIGQLLLTKEDFENDHRSLNIRNTLFTLEDEGVVPIINENDSVSIDEFQIGDNDNLSALTAILWSADLLILFSDVDGIFTDNPKTNKNAKIVEVVENIPELRKSIRIGEKNAFGTGGIETKIQAAEKTTVYGIPILLANGSHENILTNLENGTAKGTLFTVH
;
A
#
# COMPACT_ATOMS: atom_id res chain seq x y z
N MET A 1 15.25 -15.16 10.48
CA MET A 1 14.54 -13.96 10.96
C MET A 1 15.29 -12.78 10.41
N SER A 2 14.63 -11.91 9.70
CA SER A 2 15.31 -10.87 8.93
C SER A 2 15.62 -9.66 9.83
N GLU A 3 16.83 -9.62 10.35
CA GLU A 3 17.37 -8.48 11.10
C GLU A 3 17.36 -7.21 10.24
N VAL A 4 17.67 -7.35 8.96
CA VAL A 4 17.70 -6.25 7.98
C VAL A 4 16.33 -5.58 7.82
N ILE A 5 15.24 -6.35 7.78
CA ILE A 5 13.87 -5.81 7.72
C ILE A 5 13.51 -5.04 9.00
N SER A 6 13.85 -5.63 10.14
CA SER A 6 13.62 -4.99 11.45
C SER A 6 14.39 -3.67 11.58
N GLU A 7 15.64 -3.65 11.15
CA GLU A 7 16.47 -2.44 11.16
C GLU A 7 15.93 -1.36 10.22
N ALA A 8 15.52 -1.74 9.00
CA ALA A 8 14.93 -0.79 8.05
C ALA A 8 13.68 -0.10 8.65
N LEU A 9 12.80 -0.87 9.31
CA LEU A 9 11.60 -0.29 9.94
C LEU A 9 11.95 0.54 11.20
N LYS A 10 12.90 0.08 12.02
CA LYS A 10 13.32 0.81 13.23
C LYS A 10 13.95 2.15 12.90
N ASN A 11 14.79 2.20 11.87
CA ASN A 11 15.53 3.40 11.48
C ASN A 11 14.66 4.40 10.70
N ALA A 12 13.59 3.95 10.04
CA ALA A 12 12.69 4.83 9.32
C ALA A 12 11.88 5.70 10.29
N ARG A 13 11.84 7.01 10.01
CA ARG A 13 10.98 7.97 10.69
C ARG A 13 9.70 8.23 9.89
N LYS A 14 9.83 8.46 8.59
CA LYS A 14 8.73 8.72 7.66
C LYS A 14 8.40 7.46 6.88
N ILE A 15 7.21 6.93 7.09
CA ILE A 15 6.81 5.65 6.52
C ILE A 15 5.52 5.81 5.71
N VAL A 16 5.58 5.46 4.44
CA VAL A 16 4.38 5.27 3.62
C VAL A 16 3.98 3.81 3.66
N ILE A 17 2.72 3.52 3.95
CA ILE A 17 2.20 2.15 4.02
C ILE A 17 1.06 2.00 3.02
N LYS A 18 1.26 1.16 2.00
CA LYS A 18 0.22 0.83 1.03
C LYS A 18 -0.52 -0.43 1.44
N ILE A 19 -1.84 -0.38 1.37
CA ILE A 19 -2.73 -1.50 1.71
C ILE A 19 -3.59 -1.85 0.49
N GLY A 20 -3.47 -3.09 0.02
CA GLY A 20 -4.21 -3.59 -1.14
C GLY A 20 -5.67 -3.95 -0.82
N SER A 21 -6.51 -4.00 -1.86
CA SER A 21 -7.95 -4.30 -1.73
C SER A 21 -8.21 -5.67 -1.11
N ASN A 22 -7.38 -6.68 -1.42
CA ASN A 22 -7.53 -8.03 -0.87
C ASN A 22 -7.34 -8.08 0.65
N THR A 23 -6.49 -7.20 1.21
CA THR A 23 -6.28 -7.10 2.66
C THR A 23 -7.46 -6.40 3.35
N LEU A 24 -8.12 -5.47 2.62
CA LEU A 24 -9.25 -4.66 3.12
C LEU A 24 -10.60 -5.33 2.89
N ALA A 25 -10.65 -6.46 2.19
CA ALA A 25 -11.86 -7.24 1.94
C ALA A 25 -11.81 -8.58 2.67
N LYS A 26 -12.96 -9.01 3.17
CA LYS A 26 -13.19 -10.40 3.60
C LYS A 26 -13.60 -11.25 2.41
N ASP A 27 -13.61 -12.57 2.58
CA ASP A 27 -14.01 -13.53 1.54
C ASP A 27 -15.47 -13.35 1.08
N ASP A 28 -16.33 -12.83 1.96
CA ASP A 28 -17.72 -12.51 1.66
C ASP A 28 -17.92 -11.16 0.92
N GLY A 29 -16.83 -10.45 0.62
CA GLY A 29 -16.83 -9.16 -0.05
C GLY A 29 -17.10 -7.96 0.86
N THR A 30 -17.27 -8.17 2.16
CA THR A 30 -17.40 -7.07 3.14
C THR A 30 -16.03 -6.48 3.50
N GLN A 31 -16.05 -5.29 4.12
CA GLN A 31 -14.83 -4.65 4.60
C GLN A 31 -14.23 -5.40 5.80
N ASN A 32 -12.92 -5.56 5.80
CA ASN A 32 -12.18 -6.18 6.90
C ASN A 32 -11.88 -5.15 8.00
N THR A 33 -12.93 -4.81 8.78
CA THR A 33 -12.85 -3.82 9.84
C THR A 33 -11.96 -4.24 11.00
N GLU A 34 -11.82 -5.56 11.24
CA GLU A 34 -10.91 -6.10 12.24
C GLU A 34 -9.44 -5.81 11.87
N PHE A 35 -9.09 -6.02 10.59
CA PHE A 35 -7.77 -5.64 10.10
C PHE A 35 -7.54 -4.13 10.27
N MET A 36 -8.50 -3.29 9.88
CA MET A 36 -8.37 -1.84 9.97
C MET A 36 -8.16 -1.37 11.41
N ALA A 37 -8.89 -1.92 12.37
CA ALA A 37 -8.74 -1.62 13.79
C ALA A 37 -7.36 -2.06 14.33
N SER A 38 -6.94 -3.30 14.02
CA SER A 38 -5.63 -3.82 14.37
C SER A 38 -4.50 -2.97 13.76
N PHE A 39 -4.61 -2.62 12.48
CA PHE A 39 -3.64 -1.79 11.78
C PHE A 39 -3.52 -0.40 12.42
N ALA A 40 -4.63 0.27 12.71
CA ALA A 40 -4.63 1.57 13.38
C ALA A 40 -3.95 1.51 14.76
N SER A 41 -4.19 0.43 15.53
CA SER A 41 -3.52 0.22 16.82
C SER A 41 -2.00 0.02 16.66
N GLN A 42 -1.56 -0.67 15.61
CA GLN A 42 -0.13 -0.84 15.32
C GLN A 42 0.50 0.48 14.85
N CYS A 43 -0.21 1.26 14.00
CA CYS A 43 0.21 2.62 13.63
C CYS A 43 0.38 3.52 14.86
N LYS A 44 -0.55 3.45 15.84
CA LYS A 44 -0.44 4.21 17.10
C LYS A 44 0.87 3.91 17.82
N LYS A 45 1.27 2.63 17.91
CA LYS A 45 2.55 2.26 18.55
C LYS A 45 3.75 2.88 17.83
N LEU A 46 3.75 2.87 16.50
CA LEU A 46 4.82 3.50 15.72
C LEU A 46 4.84 5.03 15.89
N ILE A 47 3.66 5.66 15.92
CA ILE A 47 3.52 7.10 16.14
C ILE A 47 4.01 7.48 17.55
N ASP A 48 3.71 6.68 18.57
CA ASP A 48 4.20 6.89 19.93
C ASP A 48 5.73 6.76 20.08
N GLN A 49 6.37 6.08 19.13
CA GLN A 49 7.83 6.01 18.98
C GLN A 49 8.40 7.20 18.19
N GLY A 50 7.57 8.17 17.79
CA GLY A 50 7.99 9.35 17.03
C GLY A 50 8.04 9.15 15.51
N LYS A 51 7.44 8.07 14.99
CA LYS A 51 7.34 7.84 13.54
C LYS A 51 6.14 8.59 12.96
N GLN A 52 6.28 8.97 11.69
CA GLN A 52 5.26 9.64 10.89
C GLN A 52 4.74 8.67 9.84
N ILE A 53 3.43 8.61 9.65
CA ILE A 53 2.79 7.60 8.81
C ILE A 53 1.87 8.27 7.80
N VAL A 54 2.00 7.86 6.54
CA VAL A 54 1.05 8.10 5.46
C VAL A 54 0.51 6.76 4.99
N VAL A 55 -0.80 6.63 4.85
CA VAL A 55 -1.44 5.41 4.37
C VAL A 55 -1.93 5.61 2.95
N VAL A 56 -1.59 4.68 2.04
CA VAL A 56 -2.18 4.60 0.70
C VAL A 56 -3.12 3.41 0.68
N SER A 57 -4.42 3.70 0.67
CA SER A 57 -5.47 2.70 0.84
C SER A 57 -6.16 2.41 -0.49
N SER A 58 -6.24 1.14 -0.86
CA SER A 58 -7.18 0.66 -1.86
C SER A 58 -8.56 0.38 -1.24
N GLY A 59 -9.45 -0.27 -1.97
CA GLY A 59 -10.68 -0.85 -1.42
C GLY A 59 -11.96 -0.05 -1.65
N ALA A 60 -11.92 1.11 -2.30
CA ALA A 60 -13.13 1.90 -2.57
C ALA A 60 -14.15 1.11 -3.40
N GLN A 61 -13.73 0.44 -4.48
CA GLN A 61 -14.62 -0.35 -5.31
C GLN A 61 -15.26 -1.52 -4.53
N VAL A 62 -14.49 -2.24 -3.72
CA VAL A 62 -15.00 -3.34 -2.87
C VAL A 62 -16.03 -2.82 -1.89
N SER A 63 -15.76 -1.69 -1.26
CA SER A 63 -16.70 -1.04 -0.33
C SER A 63 -17.99 -0.63 -1.01
N GLY A 64 -17.92 -0.10 -2.24
CA GLY A 64 -19.11 0.27 -3.02
C GLY A 64 -19.96 -0.94 -3.42
N VAL A 65 -19.31 -2.03 -3.82
CA VAL A 65 -20.01 -3.31 -4.09
C VAL A 65 -20.71 -3.82 -2.85
N SER A 66 -20.03 -3.82 -1.69
CA SER A 66 -20.61 -4.24 -0.41
C SER A 66 -21.82 -3.40 -0.04
N THR A 67 -21.76 -2.07 -0.27
CA THR A 67 -22.84 -1.14 0.06
C THR A 67 -24.09 -1.36 -0.79
N LEU A 68 -23.91 -1.55 -2.12
CA LEU A 68 -25.03 -1.73 -3.04
C LEU A 68 -25.47 -3.18 -3.19
N SER A 69 -24.69 -4.15 -2.69
CA SER A 69 -24.90 -5.59 -2.91
C SER A 69 -25.00 -5.95 -4.40
N GLU A 70 -24.31 -5.17 -5.26
CA GLU A 70 -24.44 -5.29 -6.71
C GLU A 70 -23.09 -5.36 -7.41
N TRP A 71 -22.92 -6.37 -8.28
CA TRP A 71 -21.71 -6.59 -9.08
C TRP A 71 -22.01 -6.86 -10.56
N ALA A 72 -23.27 -6.65 -10.98
CA ALA A 72 -23.75 -7.09 -12.29
C ALA A 72 -23.07 -6.41 -13.48
N ARG A 73 -22.61 -5.15 -13.34
CA ARG A 73 -22.10 -4.31 -14.43
C ARG A 73 -20.59 -4.10 -14.37
N LYS A 74 -19.81 -5.15 -14.06
CA LYS A 74 -18.34 -5.09 -13.89
C LYS A 74 -17.57 -4.46 -15.05
N LYS A 75 -18.07 -4.58 -16.28
CA LYS A 75 -17.42 -4.08 -17.50
C LYS A 75 -17.76 -2.62 -17.81
N ASP A 76 -18.74 -2.06 -17.15
CA ASP A 76 -19.16 -0.67 -17.33
C ASP A 76 -18.26 0.24 -16.49
N VAL A 77 -17.46 1.04 -17.17
CA VAL A 77 -16.50 1.97 -16.58
C VAL A 77 -17.18 2.95 -15.65
N HIS A 78 -18.24 3.59 -16.13
CA HIS A 78 -18.95 4.61 -15.34
C HIS A 78 -19.64 4.00 -14.12
N PHE A 79 -20.13 2.77 -14.24
CA PHE A 79 -20.65 2.06 -13.08
C PHE A 79 -19.58 1.74 -12.04
N ARG A 80 -18.37 1.36 -12.48
CA ARG A 80 -17.22 1.14 -11.57
C ARG A 80 -16.79 2.44 -10.90
N GLN A 81 -16.72 3.55 -11.63
CA GLN A 81 -16.43 4.87 -11.07
C GLN A 81 -17.46 5.27 -10.01
N ALA A 82 -18.75 5.05 -10.29
CA ALA A 82 -19.83 5.30 -9.33
C ALA A 82 -19.70 4.40 -8.07
N LEU A 83 -19.35 3.11 -8.24
CA LEU A 83 -19.07 2.22 -7.11
C LEU A 83 -17.90 2.72 -6.26
N CYS A 84 -16.83 3.17 -6.90
CA CYS A 84 -15.68 3.75 -6.18
C CYS A 84 -16.09 5.01 -5.41
N ALA A 85 -16.89 5.88 -6.01
CA ALA A 85 -17.39 7.10 -5.35
C ALA A 85 -18.23 6.77 -4.11
N ILE A 86 -19.16 5.81 -4.21
CA ILE A 86 -19.97 5.34 -3.08
C ILE A 86 -19.08 4.68 -2.02
N GLY A 87 -18.23 3.77 -2.45
CA GLY A 87 -17.39 2.99 -1.53
C GLY A 87 -16.30 3.79 -0.86
N GLN A 88 -15.84 4.89 -1.48
CA GLN A 88 -14.86 5.78 -0.86
C GLN A 88 -15.41 6.41 0.43
N VAL A 89 -16.68 6.75 0.49
CA VAL A 89 -17.33 7.27 1.69
C VAL A 89 -17.32 6.23 2.81
N GLU A 90 -17.70 4.99 2.48
CA GLU A 90 -17.69 3.88 3.44
C GLU A 90 -16.28 3.52 3.90
N LEU A 91 -15.32 3.45 2.98
CA LEU A 91 -13.92 3.18 3.28
C LEU A 91 -13.37 4.21 4.28
N MET A 92 -13.59 5.50 4.03
CA MET A 92 -13.14 6.57 4.92
C MET A 92 -13.87 6.56 6.26
N THR A 93 -15.14 6.18 6.29
CA THR A 93 -15.90 6.01 7.54
C THR A 93 -15.25 4.96 8.43
N GLN A 94 -14.84 3.82 7.87
CA GLN A 94 -14.18 2.75 8.62
C GLN A 94 -12.76 3.15 9.05
N TRP A 95 -11.98 3.79 8.18
CA TRP A 95 -10.66 4.31 8.56
C TRP A 95 -10.76 5.35 9.69
N ARG A 96 -11.70 6.28 9.57
CA ARG A 96 -11.94 7.27 10.63
C ARG A 96 -12.28 6.61 11.96
N LYS A 97 -13.17 5.59 11.94
CA LYS A 97 -13.51 4.84 13.14
C LYS A 97 -12.29 4.17 13.76
N ALA A 98 -11.53 3.41 12.95
CA ALA A 98 -10.36 2.67 13.41
C ALA A 98 -9.28 3.57 14.04
N PHE A 99 -8.97 4.71 13.41
CA PHE A 99 -7.96 5.63 13.93
C PHE A 99 -8.50 6.48 15.11
N SER A 100 -9.78 6.87 15.12
CA SER A 100 -10.36 7.63 16.22
C SER A 100 -10.41 6.84 17.53
N GLU A 101 -10.57 5.52 17.47
CA GLU A 101 -10.46 4.63 18.64
C GLU A 101 -9.05 4.64 19.26
N GLN A 102 -8.03 5.06 18.47
CA GLN A 102 -6.66 5.26 18.94
C GLN A 102 -6.35 6.73 19.30
N GLY A 103 -7.34 7.61 19.25
CA GLY A 103 -7.16 9.05 19.49
C GLY A 103 -6.45 9.79 18.36
N ILE A 104 -6.43 9.23 17.14
CA ILE A 104 -5.76 9.78 15.98
C ILE A 104 -6.80 10.32 14.99
N HIS A 105 -6.57 11.55 14.50
CA HIS A 105 -7.32 12.11 13.39
C HIS A 105 -6.73 11.66 12.04
N ILE A 106 -7.58 11.59 11.03
CA ILE A 106 -7.16 11.29 9.65
C ILE A 106 -7.55 12.42 8.70
N GLY A 107 -6.76 12.61 7.64
CA GLY A 107 -7.05 13.51 6.52
C GLY A 107 -7.10 12.73 5.21
N GLN A 108 -8.09 12.99 4.35
CA GLN A 108 -8.22 12.32 3.05
C GLN A 108 -7.57 13.14 1.94
N LEU A 109 -6.80 12.46 1.07
CA LEU A 109 -6.38 12.99 -0.23
C LEU A 109 -6.78 12.00 -1.33
N LEU A 110 -7.49 12.48 -2.35
CA LEU A 110 -7.77 11.73 -3.57
C LEU A 110 -6.93 12.30 -4.70
N LEU A 111 -6.05 11.48 -5.24
CA LEU A 111 -5.02 11.92 -6.19
C LEU A 111 -5.10 11.11 -7.48
N THR A 112 -4.65 11.72 -8.56
CA THR A 112 -4.43 11.06 -9.84
C THR A 112 -2.96 11.16 -10.23
N LYS A 113 -2.52 10.40 -11.22
CA LYS A 113 -1.17 10.48 -11.76
C LYS A 113 -0.83 11.90 -12.23
N GLU A 114 -1.77 12.59 -12.85
CA GLU A 114 -1.60 13.96 -13.34
C GLU A 114 -1.25 14.96 -12.23
N ASP A 115 -1.71 14.70 -11.00
CA ASP A 115 -1.42 15.56 -9.86
C ASP A 115 0.07 15.54 -9.49
N PHE A 116 0.77 14.43 -9.78
CA PHE A 116 2.22 14.30 -9.56
C PHE A 116 3.05 14.81 -10.76
N GLU A 117 2.48 14.86 -11.97
CA GLU A 117 3.14 15.35 -13.17
C GLU A 117 3.09 16.88 -13.29
N ASN A 118 2.21 17.52 -12.56
CA ASN A 118 2.05 18.98 -12.53
C ASN A 118 2.77 19.57 -11.31
N ASP A 119 3.81 20.37 -11.53
CA ASP A 119 4.65 20.94 -10.47
C ASP A 119 3.86 21.74 -9.42
N HIS A 120 2.85 22.50 -9.84
CA HIS A 120 2.05 23.29 -8.90
C HIS A 120 1.14 22.40 -8.04
N ARG A 121 0.54 21.37 -8.64
CA ARG A 121 -0.33 20.42 -7.91
C ARG A 121 0.51 19.57 -6.95
N SER A 122 1.64 19.04 -7.39
CA SER A 122 2.52 18.24 -6.54
C SER A 122 3.09 19.06 -5.38
N LEU A 123 3.42 20.34 -5.58
CA LEU A 123 3.80 21.23 -4.49
C LEU A 123 2.66 21.42 -3.47
N ASN A 124 1.42 21.60 -3.93
CA ASN A 124 0.27 21.73 -3.03
C ASN A 124 0.01 20.44 -2.25
N ILE A 125 0.10 19.26 -2.89
CA ILE A 125 -0.02 17.96 -2.21
C ILE A 125 1.07 17.83 -1.14
N ARG A 126 2.32 18.13 -1.50
CA ARG A 126 3.43 18.10 -0.57
C ARG A 126 3.19 18.98 0.65
N ASN A 127 2.80 20.25 0.43
CA ASN A 127 2.51 21.18 1.52
C ASN A 127 1.37 20.66 2.41
N THR A 128 0.31 20.10 1.81
CA THR A 128 -0.79 19.49 2.57
C THR A 128 -0.31 18.34 3.42
N LEU A 129 0.52 17.44 2.88
CA LEU A 129 1.06 16.30 3.65
C LEU A 129 1.89 16.77 4.85
N PHE A 130 2.78 17.75 4.66
CA PHE A 130 3.58 18.30 5.76
C PHE A 130 2.71 19.01 6.80
N THR A 131 1.69 19.77 6.38
CA THR A 131 0.78 20.41 7.32
C THR A 131 -0.03 19.41 8.14
N LEU A 132 -0.52 18.32 7.51
CA LEU A 132 -1.20 17.25 8.24
C LEU A 132 -0.28 16.56 9.24
N GLU A 133 0.98 16.35 8.86
CA GLU A 133 2.02 15.81 9.74
C GLU A 133 2.23 16.71 10.96
N ASP A 134 2.40 18.02 10.75
CA ASP A 134 2.60 19.01 11.82
C ASP A 134 1.42 19.05 12.81
N GLU A 135 0.20 18.81 12.33
CA GLU A 135 -1.03 18.74 13.12
C GLU A 135 -1.27 17.35 13.76
N GLY A 136 -0.37 16.39 13.56
CA GLY A 136 -0.51 15.01 14.09
C GLY A 136 -1.65 14.23 13.46
N VAL A 137 -2.04 14.57 12.23
CA VAL A 137 -3.10 13.92 11.46
C VAL A 137 -2.50 12.92 10.50
N VAL A 138 -3.02 11.69 10.47
CA VAL A 138 -2.57 10.65 9.53
C VAL A 138 -3.26 10.83 8.16
N PRO A 139 -2.50 11.10 7.08
CA PRO A 139 -3.07 11.18 5.74
C PRO A 139 -3.47 9.79 5.25
N ILE A 140 -4.70 9.68 4.72
CA ILE A 140 -5.18 8.51 3.98
C ILE A 140 -5.34 8.90 2.51
N ILE A 141 -4.51 8.33 1.66
CA ILE A 141 -4.46 8.63 0.23
C ILE A 141 -5.12 7.48 -0.54
N ASN A 142 -5.89 7.80 -1.54
CA ASN A 142 -6.37 6.85 -2.54
C ASN A 142 -6.39 7.50 -3.92
N GLU A 143 -6.50 6.69 -4.96
CA GLU A 143 -6.75 7.19 -6.30
C GLU A 143 -8.12 7.87 -6.37
N ASN A 144 -8.21 8.95 -7.15
CA ASN A 144 -9.47 9.59 -7.47
C ASN A 144 -10.14 8.86 -8.64
N ASP A 145 -10.66 7.69 -8.37
CA ASP A 145 -11.31 6.82 -9.35
C ASP A 145 -12.47 7.51 -10.10
N SER A 146 -13.06 8.55 -9.50
CA SER A 146 -14.21 9.25 -10.09
C SER A 146 -13.84 10.07 -11.33
N VAL A 147 -12.60 10.48 -11.46
CA VAL A 147 -12.09 11.33 -12.56
C VAL A 147 -10.93 10.69 -13.31
N SER A 148 -10.37 9.61 -12.79
CA SER A 148 -9.28 8.88 -13.43
C SER A 148 -9.82 8.16 -14.67
N ILE A 149 -9.30 8.53 -15.84
CA ILE A 149 -9.71 7.97 -17.14
C ILE A 149 -8.72 6.91 -17.61
N ASP A 150 -7.50 7.01 -17.19
CA ASP A 150 -6.37 6.10 -17.59
C ASP A 150 -6.40 4.75 -16.83
N GLU A 151 -7.38 4.51 -16.64
CA GLU A 151 -8.25 3.61 -16.61
C GLU A 151 -7.81 2.31 -16.23
N PHE A 152 -7.79 1.70 -15.79
CA PHE A 152 -7.92 0.27 -15.78
C PHE A 152 -6.62 -0.49 -15.96
N GLN A 153 -5.55 0.21 -16.31
CA GLN A 153 -4.20 -0.34 -16.31
C GLN A 153 -3.42 0.00 -15.04
N ILE A 154 -3.92 0.99 -14.30
CA ILE A 154 -3.23 1.49 -13.12
C ILE A 154 -4.01 1.19 -11.85
N GLY A 155 -4.96 0.33 -11.83
CA GLY A 155 -5.67 -0.10 -10.62
C GLY A 155 -4.74 -0.62 -9.51
N ASP A 156 -3.58 -0.03 -9.42
CA ASP A 156 -2.51 -0.42 -8.55
C ASP A 156 -1.95 0.78 -7.80
N ASN A 157 -2.45 0.92 -6.59
CA ASN A 157 -1.94 1.90 -5.65
C ASN A 157 -0.45 1.69 -5.28
N ASP A 158 0.25 0.69 -5.86
CA ASP A 158 1.69 0.54 -5.67
C ASP A 158 2.44 1.72 -6.28
N ASN A 159 2.08 2.12 -7.52
CA ASN A 159 2.65 3.30 -8.16
C ASN A 159 2.27 4.61 -7.45
N LEU A 160 1.01 4.76 -7.04
CA LEU A 160 0.55 5.92 -6.26
C LEU A 160 1.34 6.04 -4.95
N SER A 161 1.58 4.92 -4.27
CA SER A 161 2.36 4.90 -3.03
C SER A 161 3.83 5.25 -3.25
N ALA A 162 4.42 4.80 -4.36
CA ALA A 162 5.78 5.16 -4.74
C ALA A 162 5.92 6.67 -5.00
N LEU A 163 5.00 7.25 -5.78
CA LEU A 163 4.97 8.71 -6.03
C LEU A 163 4.76 9.50 -4.74
N THR A 164 3.86 9.03 -3.87
CA THR A 164 3.64 9.62 -2.55
C THR A 164 4.90 9.57 -1.69
N ALA A 165 5.59 8.43 -1.64
CA ALA A 165 6.82 8.27 -0.88
C ALA A 165 7.93 9.23 -1.36
N ILE A 166 8.09 9.37 -2.67
CA ILE A 166 9.05 10.31 -3.27
C ILE A 166 8.68 11.75 -2.93
N LEU A 167 7.42 12.15 -3.14
CA LEU A 167 6.95 13.52 -2.93
C LEU A 167 7.08 13.95 -1.46
N TRP A 168 6.77 13.05 -0.53
CA TRP A 168 6.83 13.29 0.91
C TRP A 168 8.22 13.06 1.50
N SER A 169 9.18 12.56 0.69
CA SER A 169 10.55 12.20 1.13
C SER A 169 10.51 11.18 2.28
N ALA A 170 9.82 10.07 2.04
CA ALA A 170 9.74 8.98 3.01
C ALA A 170 11.08 8.28 3.20
N ASP A 171 11.30 7.71 4.38
CA ASP A 171 12.48 6.87 4.68
C ASP A 171 12.24 5.40 4.30
N LEU A 172 10.95 4.99 4.23
CA LEU A 172 10.56 3.62 3.91
C LEU A 172 9.17 3.60 3.26
N LEU A 173 9.02 2.81 2.20
CA LEU A 173 7.72 2.42 1.67
C LEU A 173 7.44 0.97 2.01
N ILE A 174 6.31 0.70 2.66
CA ILE A 174 5.83 -0.67 2.92
C ILE A 174 4.68 -0.96 1.98
N LEU A 175 4.79 -2.03 1.20
CA LEU A 175 3.74 -2.55 0.33
C LEU A 175 3.11 -3.79 0.96
N PHE A 176 1.91 -3.67 1.49
CA PHE A 176 1.14 -4.84 1.91
C PHE A 176 0.43 -5.49 0.72
N SER A 177 0.63 -6.77 0.61
CA SER A 177 0.12 -7.66 -0.43
C SER A 177 -0.48 -8.91 0.21
N ASP A 178 -0.99 -9.82 -0.61
CA ASP A 178 -1.46 -11.15 -0.23
C ASP A 178 -0.36 -12.23 -0.30
N VAL A 179 0.88 -11.82 -0.57
CA VAL A 179 2.05 -12.72 -0.61
C VAL A 179 3.10 -12.28 0.42
N ASP A 180 3.83 -13.25 0.97
CA ASP A 180 4.83 -13.03 2.01
C ASP A 180 6.08 -12.28 1.51
N GLY A 181 6.23 -12.11 0.22
CA GLY A 181 7.39 -11.48 -0.41
C GLY A 181 7.61 -11.97 -1.84
N ILE A 182 8.76 -11.65 -2.40
CA ILE A 182 9.21 -12.18 -3.69
C ILE A 182 9.79 -13.57 -3.48
N PHE A 183 9.34 -14.53 -4.28
CA PHE A 183 9.87 -15.89 -4.25
C PHE A 183 10.78 -16.16 -5.44
N THR A 184 11.75 -17.06 -5.24
CA THR A 184 12.64 -17.52 -6.34
C THR A 184 11.91 -18.28 -7.43
N ASP A 185 10.73 -18.80 -7.16
CA ASP A 185 9.83 -19.50 -8.10
C ASP A 185 8.40 -19.45 -7.52
N ASN A 186 7.40 -19.92 -8.25
CA ASN A 186 6.02 -19.95 -7.81
C ASN A 186 5.84 -20.95 -6.63
N PRO A 187 5.56 -20.48 -5.39
CA PRO A 187 5.45 -21.34 -4.23
C PRO A 187 4.24 -22.28 -4.26
N LYS A 188 3.24 -22.02 -5.12
CA LYS A 188 2.07 -22.91 -5.29
C LYS A 188 2.41 -24.15 -6.10
N THR A 189 3.40 -24.06 -6.98
CA THR A 189 3.80 -25.15 -7.89
C THR A 189 5.17 -25.75 -7.54
N ASN A 190 6.04 -24.98 -6.90
CA ASN A 190 7.38 -25.41 -6.49
C ASN A 190 7.54 -25.29 -4.95
N LYS A 191 7.55 -26.43 -4.25
CA LYS A 191 7.74 -26.48 -2.79
C LYS A 191 9.14 -26.03 -2.34
N ASN A 192 10.11 -25.93 -3.25
CA ASN A 192 11.47 -25.46 -2.97
C ASN A 192 11.61 -23.94 -3.18
N ALA A 193 10.55 -23.25 -3.59
CA ALA A 193 10.57 -21.79 -3.72
C ALA A 193 10.86 -21.15 -2.37
N LYS A 194 11.86 -20.25 -2.34
CA LYS A 194 12.29 -19.53 -1.15
C LYS A 194 11.98 -18.04 -1.33
N ILE A 195 11.71 -17.34 -0.25
CA ILE A 195 11.60 -15.89 -0.24
C ILE A 195 12.98 -15.28 -0.48
N VAL A 196 13.05 -14.28 -1.35
CA VAL A 196 14.20 -13.41 -1.53
C VAL A 196 14.07 -12.32 -0.47
N GLU A 197 14.82 -12.45 0.63
CA GLU A 197 14.69 -11.53 1.77
C GLU A 197 15.20 -10.12 1.44
N VAL A 198 16.30 -10.02 0.67
CA VAL A 198 16.93 -8.75 0.29
C VAL A 198 17.16 -8.71 -1.21
N VAL A 199 16.80 -7.61 -1.85
CA VAL A 199 17.04 -7.33 -3.26
C VAL A 199 17.94 -6.09 -3.34
N GLU A 200 19.21 -6.32 -3.67
CA GLU A 200 20.18 -5.26 -3.91
C GLU A 200 20.23 -4.83 -5.38
N ASN A 201 19.86 -5.72 -6.30
CA ASN A 201 19.93 -5.49 -7.74
C ASN A 201 18.63 -5.92 -8.42
N ILE A 202 17.76 -4.94 -8.71
CA ILE A 202 16.47 -5.19 -9.35
C ILE A 202 16.61 -5.78 -10.76
N PRO A 203 17.51 -5.32 -11.64
CA PRO A 203 17.78 -5.96 -12.92
C PRO A 203 18.16 -7.44 -12.84
N GLU A 204 18.93 -7.84 -11.84
CA GLU A 204 19.28 -9.26 -11.61
C GLU A 204 18.08 -10.05 -11.12
N LEU A 205 17.30 -9.47 -10.20
CA LEU A 205 16.04 -10.06 -9.75
C LEU A 205 15.12 -10.35 -10.95
N ARG A 206 14.94 -9.39 -11.87
CA ARG A 206 14.11 -9.56 -13.08
C ARG A 206 14.57 -10.72 -13.97
N LYS A 207 15.87 -10.98 -14.04
CA LYS A 207 16.43 -12.12 -14.80
C LYS A 207 16.20 -13.45 -14.08
N SER A 208 16.24 -13.46 -12.75
CA SER A 208 16.14 -14.67 -11.93
C SER A 208 14.69 -15.13 -11.73
N ILE A 209 13.76 -14.20 -11.71
CA ILE A 209 12.33 -14.49 -11.59
C ILE A 209 11.79 -14.70 -13.00
N ARG A 210 11.21 -15.86 -13.27
CA ARG A 210 10.35 -16.01 -14.45
C ARG A 210 9.11 -15.18 -14.19
N ILE A 211 9.12 -13.92 -14.63
CA ILE A 211 7.93 -13.06 -14.71
C ILE A 211 7.06 -13.66 -15.82
N GLY A 212 6.48 -14.80 -15.53
CA GLY A 212 5.74 -15.59 -16.46
C GLY A 212 4.29 -15.66 -16.06
N GLU A 213 3.45 -15.37 -17.02
CA GLU A 213 2.01 -15.59 -17.09
C GLU A 213 1.18 -14.74 -16.11
N LYS A 214 0.34 -13.89 -16.70
CA LYS A 214 -0.63 -12.97 -16.08
C LYS A 214 -1.56 -13.57 -15.03
N ASN A 215 -1.44 -14.86 -14.70
CA ASN A 215 -2.36 -15.61 -13.86
C ASN A 215 -1.82 -16.01 -12.49
N ALA A 216 -0.56 -15.70 -12.16
CA ALA A 216 0.03 -16.21 -10.92
C ALA A 216 -0.18 -15.31 -9.69
N PHE A 217 -0.41 -14.00 -9.87
CA PHE A 217 -0.34 -13.05 -8.76
C PHE A 217 -1.30 -11.86 -8.94
N GLY A 218 -2.60 -12.05 -8.93
CA GLY A 218 -3.59 -10.96 -8.84
C GLY A 218 -3.48 -9.80 -9.86
N THR A 219 -4.39 -8.85 -9.84
CA THR A 219 -4.42 -7.66 -10.73
C THR A 219 -3.33 -6.63 -10.44
N GLY A 220 -2.73 -6.65 -9.22
CA GLY A 220 -1.55 -5.88 -8.83
C GLY A 220 -0.35 -6.79 -8.73
N GLY A 221 0.14 -7.31 -9.85
CA GLY A 221 1.15 -8.35 -9.89
C GLY A 221 2.52 -7.94 -9.31
N ILE A 222 3.44 -8.90 -9.26
CA ILE A 222 4.85 -8.68 -8.87
C ILE A 222 5.50 -7.56 -9.68
N GLU A 223 5.07 -7.37 -10.93
CA GLU A 223 5.58 -6.36 -11.84
C GLU A 223 5.37 -4.93 -11.32
N THR A 224 4.18 -4.61 -10.81
CA THR A 224 3.88 -3.27 -10.28
C THR A 224 4.69 -2.96 -9.02
N LYS A 225 4.95 -3.97 -8.20
CA LYS A 225 5.81 -3.85 -7.00
C LYS A 225 7.27 -3.63 -7.35
N ILE A 226 7.75 -4.33 -8.39
CA ILE A 226 9.11 -4.10 -8.92
C ILE A 226 9.22 -2.71 -9.54
N GLN A 227 8.21 -2.26 -10.30
CA GLN A 227 8.20 -0.89 -10.85
C GLN A 227 8.17 0.18 -9.75
N ALA A 228 7.41 -0.04 -8.68
CA ALA A 228 7.43 0.83 -7.52
C ALA A 228 8.83 0.89 -6.88
N ALA A 229 9.49 -0.28 -6.74
CA ALA A 229 10.85 -0.36 -6.22
C ALA A 229 11.87 0.35 -7.12
N GLU A 230 11.80 0.16 -8.42
CA GLU A 230 12.67 0.87 -9.38
C GLU A 230 12.52 2.39 -9.27
N LYS A 231 11.29 2.87 -9.05
CA LYS A 231 11.04 4.31 -8.89
C LYS A 231 11.60 4.87 -7.59
N THR A 232 11.38 4.20 -6.48
CA THR A 232 11.71 4.76 -5.15
C THR A 232 13.16 4.59 -4.77
N THR A 233 13.80 3.47 -5.14
CA THR A 233 15.22 3.22 -4.80
C THR A 233 16.17 4.22 -5.44
N VAL A 234 15.84 4.78 -6.61
CA VAL A 234 16.59 5.86 -7.25
C VAL A 234 16.60 7.14 -6.40
N TYR A 235 15.55 7.35 -5.60
CA TYR A 235 15.45 8.48 -4.67
C TYR A 235 15.94 8.15 -3.25
N GLY A 236 16.60 7.02 -3.07
CA GLY A 236 17.12 6.63 -1.77
C GLY A 236 16.05 6.08 -0.81
N ILE A 237 14.89 5.65 -1.32
CA ILE A 237 13.78 5.14 -0.51
C ILE A 237 13.69 3.62 -0.68
N PRO A 238 14.03 2.81 0.33
CA PRO A 238 13.85 1.36 0.28
C PRO A 238 12.38 0.98 0.30
N ILE A 239 12.06 -0.19 -0.27
CA ILE A 239 10.71 -0.78 -0.21
C ILE A 239 10.74 -2.09 0.54
N LEU A 240 9.78 -2.25 1.43
CA LEU A 240 9.49 -3.50 2.10
C LEU A 240 8.17 -4.09 1.59
N LEU A 241 8.24 -5.24 0.93
CA LEU A 241 7.07 -6.02 0.55
C LEU A 241 6.80 -7.08 1.62
N ALA A 242 5.57 -7.13 2.14
CA ALA A 242 5.15 -8.11 3.14
C ALA A 242 3.66 -8.47 2.97
N ASN A 243 3.27 -9.58 3.58
CA ASN A 243 1.88 -10.03 3.58
C ASN A 243 1.08 -9.28 4.66
N GLY A 244 0.19 -8.39 4.20
CA GLY A 244 -0.67 -7.60 5.09
C GLY A 244 -1.73 -8.40 5.85
N SER A 245 -2.01 -9.64 5.42
CA SER A 245 -3.05 -10.48 6.05
C SER A 245 -2.61 -11.11 7.39
N HIS A 246 -1.31 -11.09 7.69
CA HIS A 246 -0.82 -11.64 8.95
C HIS A 246 -1.19 -10.73 10.13
N GLU A 247 -1.61 -11.36 11.22
CA GLU A 247 -1.89 -10.63 12.46
C GLU A 247 -0.66 -9.88 12.96
N ASN A 248 -0.88 -8.67 13.45
CA ASN A 248 0.17 -7.82 14.02
C ASN A 248 1.38 -7.61 13.09
N ILE A 249 1.14 -7.52 11.78
CA ILE A 249 2.20 -7.53 10.78
C ILE A 249 3.26 -6.44 10.99
N LEU A 250 2.87 -5.18 11.30
CA LEU A 250 3.83 -4.10 11.55
C LEU A 250 4.70 -4.39 12.79
N THR A 251 4.09 -4.86 13.86
CA THR A 251 4.81 -5.25 15.09
C THR A 251 5.76 -6.43 14.82
N ASN A 252 5.32 -7.40 14.01
CA ASN A 252 6.13 -8.56 13.68
C ASN A 252 7.29 -8.22 12.74
N LEU A 253 7.10 -7.26 11.82
CA LEU A 253 8.17 -6.72 10.98
C LEU A 253 9.21 -5.98 11.84
N GLU A 254 8.76 -5.13 12.77
CA GLU A 254 9.63 -4.39 13.68
C GLU A 254 10.47 -5.34 14.57
N ASN A 255 9.88 -6.45 15.00
CA ASN A 255 10.55 -7.45 15.82
C ASN A 255 11.39 -8.46 14.99
N GLY A 256 11.37 -8.38 13.66
CA GLY A 256 12.07 -9.30 12.77
C GLY A 256 11.49 -10.71 12.75
N THR A 257 10.23 -10.90 13.17
CA THR A 257 9.55 -12.21 13.19
C THR A 257 8.69 -12.46 11.97
N ALA A 258 8.30 -11.41 11.23
CA ALA A 258 7.59 -11.55 9.97
C ALA A 258 8.56 -11.73 8.80
N LYS A 259 8.05 -12.38 7.74
CA LYS A 259 8.73 -12.52 6.46
C LYS A 259 8.44 -11.32 5.57
N GLY A 260 9.37 -11.05 4.64
CA GLY A 260 9.20 -10.00 3.66
C GLY A 260 10.35 -9.99 2.66
N THR A 261 10.26 -9.10 1.69
CA THR A 261 11.35 -8.77 0.76
C THR A 261 11.67 -7.29 0.88
N LEU A 262 12.91 -6.98 1.25
CA LEU A 262 13.42 -5.61 1.30
C LEU A 262 14.20 -5.30 0.03
N PHE A 263 13.76 -4.31 -0.73
CA PHE A 263 14.55 -3.71 -1.80
C PHE A 263 15.39 -2.59 -1.20
N THR A 264 16.69 -2.76 -1.23
CA THR A 264 17.62 -1.78 -0.66
C THR A 264 17.94 -0.67 -1.66
N VAL A 265 18.45 0.45 -1.13
CA VAL A 265 19.03 1.54 -1.92
C VAL A 265 20.53 1.34 -2.05
N HIS A 266 21.09 1.80 -3.17
CA HIS A 266 22.55 1.76 -3.44
C HIS A 266 23.20 3.10 -3.16
#